data_b054cfbfaa2bc4c40d8ab537fd2450c5
#
_entry.id   b054cfbfaa2bc4c40d8ab537fd2450c5
#
_cell.length_a   1.000
_cell.length_b   1.000
_cell.length_c   1.000
_cell.angle_alpha   90.00
_cell.angle_beta   90.00
_cell.angle_gamma   90.00
#
_symmetry.space_group_name_H-M   'P 1'
#
loop_
_entity.id
_entity.type
_entity.pdbx_description
1 polymer ?
#
loop_
_entity_poly.entity_id
_entity_poly.type
_entity_poly.pdbx_seq_one_letter_code
_entity_poly.pdbx_strand_id
1 'polypeptide(L)'
;MQWIIDGHNLIPHIQGLSLSDLDDEQALIDLLIRFCRVERDRALVFFDRAQAGFSGEQKHGAVRAVFVPQPGTADAAIAAYLRKQGARARNDTLVSSDRMVQASARAQHLQVFSSADFARRISAALDSPSAPAAPEKPLSAEELRMWEEFFKNRRDNKP
;
A
#
# COMPACT_ATOMS: atom_id res chain seq x y z
N MET A 1 5.66 -6.06 -8.78
CA MET A 1 4.30 -6.42 -8.33
C MET A 1 3.58 -5.18 -7.84
N GLN A 2 2.29 -5.14 -7.98
CA GLN A 2 1.46 -4.03 -7.48
C GLN A 2 0.43 -4.55 -6.50
N TRP A 3 0.30 -3.88 -5.37
CA TRP A 3 -0.73 -4.12 -4.38
C TRP A 3 -1.93 -3.22 -4.67
N ILE A 4 -3.12 -3.80 -4.72
CA ILE A 4 -4.38 -3.07 -4.89
C ILE A 4 -5.10 -3.13 -3.55
N ILE A 5 -5.25 -1.98 -2.89
CA ILE A 5 -5.58 -1.91 -1.47
C ILE A 5 -6.86 -1.10 -1.24
N ASP A 6 -7.79 -1.67 -0.46
CA ASP A 6 -8.89 -0.94 0.14
C ASP A 6 -8.37 -0.26 1.41
N GLY A 7 -8.12 1.05 1.35
CA GLY A 7 -7.45 1.79 2.40
C GLY A 7 -8.23 1.83 3.71
N HIS A 8 -9.53 2.14 3.66
CA HIS A 8 -10.35 2.20 4.88
C HIS A 8 -10.58 0.83 5.52
N ASN A 9 -10.51 -0.23 4.73
CA ASN A 9 -10.58 -1.60 5.23
C ASN A 9 -9.27 -2.01 5.95
N LEU A 10 -8.13 -1.48 5.51
CA LEU A 10 -6.82 -1.78 6.06
C LEU A 10 -6.52 -0.99 7.34
N ILE A 11 -6.92 0.29 7.42
CA ILE A 11 -6.59 1.19 8.52
C ILE A 11 -6.85 0.58 9.91
N PRO A 12 -8.01 -0.05 10.19
CA PRO A 12 -8.26 -0.61 11.51
C PRO A 12 -7.29 -1.73 11.93
N HIS A 13 -6.61 -2.34 10.98
CA HIS A 13 -5.65 -3.42 11.24
C HIS A 13 -4.23 -2.92 11.46
N ILE A 14 -3.97 -1.64 11.23
CA ILE A 14 -2.66 -1.03 11.44
C ILE A 14 -2.60 -0.44 12.84
N GLN A 15 -1.61 -0.86 13.62
CA GLN A 15 -1.39 -0.34 14.96
C GLN A 15 -1.15 1.17 14.94
N GLY A 16 -1.90 1.91 15.75
CA GLY A 16 -1.77 3.36 15.86
C GLY A 16 -2.64 4.16 14.88
N LEU A 17 -3.37 3.50 13.97
CA LEU A 17 -4.29 4.16 13.05
C LEU A 17 -5.75 3.86 13.43
N SER A 18 -6.62 4.81 13.14
CA SER A 18 -8.06 4.72 13.44
C SER A 18 -8.87 5.41 12.35
N LEU A 19 -10.04 4.85 12.01
CA LEU A 19 -10.93 5.44 11.02
C LEU A 19 -11.52 6.79 11.45
N SER A 20 -11.43 7.13 12.73
CA SER A 20 -11.94 8.40 13.26
C SER A 20 -11.00 9.58 13.09
N ASP A 21 -9.75 9.35 12.68
CA ASP A 21 -8.75 10.38 12.52
C ASP A 21 -8.61 10.76 11.03
N LEU A 22 -8.74 12.06 10.72
CA LEU A 22 -8.61 12.56 9.34
C LEU A 22 -7.19 12.39 8.78
N ASP A 23 -6.18 12.31 9.65
CA ASP A 23 -4.79 12.15 9.24
C ASP A 23 -4.42 10.68 8.99
N ASP A 24 -5.29 9.73 9.28
CA ASP A 24 -4.98 8.31 9.13
C ASP A 24 -4.83 7.87 7.66
N GLU A 25 -5.52 8.53 6.74
CA GLU A 25 -5.32 8.26 5.32
C GLU A 25 -3.90 8.63 4.87
N GLN A 26 -3.42 9.80 5.30
CA GLN A 26 -2.05 10.22 5.00
C GLN A 26 -1.03 9.35 5.73
N ALA A 27 -1.30 8.98 6.97
CA ALA A 27 -0.44 8.08 7.74
C ALA A 27 -0.33 6.70 7.07
N LEU A 28 -1.43 6.19 6.53
CA LEU A 28 -1.40 4.94 5.76
C LEU A 28 -0.59 5.09 4.47
N ILE A 29 -0.76 6.19 3.75
CA ILE A 29 0.03 6.45 2.54
C ILE A 29 1.53 6.47 2.86
N ASP A 30 1.93 7.16 3.92
CA ASP A 30 3.33 7.23 4.35
C ASP A 30 3.88 5.85 4.73
N LEU A 31 3.08 5.05 5.42
CA LEU A 31 3.43 3.68 5.76
C LEU A 31 3.62 2.81 4.51
N LEU A 32 2.73 2.92 3.54
CA LEU A 32 2.81 2.19 2.27
C LEU A 32 4.01 2.62 1.44
N ILE A 33 4.37 3.90 1.47
CA ILE A 33 5.59 4.38 0.80
C ILE A 33 6.82 3.67 1.37
N ARG A 34 6.91 3.56 2.69
CA ARG A 34 8.01 2.85 3.36
C ARG A 34 8.01 1.37 3.01
N PHE A 35 6.85 0.73 3.07
CA PHE A 35 6.69 -0.68 2.73
C PHE A 35 7.10 -0.98 1.28
N CYS A 36 6.60 -0.20 0.34
CA CYS A 36 6.91 -0.38 -1.08
C CYS A 36 8.41 -0.15 -1.37
N ARG A 37 9.03 0.74 -0.62
CA ARG A 37 10.47 0.98 -0.75
C ARG A 37 11.28 -0.23 -0.28
N VAL A 38 10.88 -0.85 0.82
CA VAL A 38 11.54 -2.05 1.35
C VAL A 38 11.32 -3.25 0.44
N GLU A 39 10.09 -3.49 0.01
CA GLU A 39 9.73 -4.64 -0.82
C GLU A 39 10.00 -4.43 -2.31
N ARG A 40 10.29 -3.20 -2.74
CA ARG A 40 10.46 -2.82 -4.15
C ARG A 40 9.22 -3.08 -4.99
N ASP A 41 8.07 -2.88 -4.38
CA ASP A 41 6.76 -3.02 -5.00
C ASP A 41 6.12 -1.65 -5.25
N ARG A 42 4.96 -1.67 -5.87
CA ARG A 42 4.07 -0.52 -6.03
C ARG A 42 2.76 -0.79 -5.33
N ALA A 43 2.06 0.27 -4.97
CA ALA A 43 0.75 0.17 -4.37
C ALA A 43 -0.23 1.15 -5.00
N LEU A 44 -1.46 0.69 -5.16
CA LEU A 44 -2.60 1.51 -5.56
C LEU A 44 -3.63 1.37 -4.45
N VAL A 45 -3.83 2.45 -3.69
CA VAL A 45 -4.73 2.46 -2.55
C VAL A 45 -5.96 3.30 -2.84
N PHE A 46 -7.14 2.76 -2.53
CA PHE A 46 -8.42 3.41 -2.74
C PHE A 46 -9.00 3.83 -1.40
N PHE A 47 -9.44 5.07 -1.32
CA PHE A 47 -10.15 5.62 -0.17
C PHE A 47 -11.53 6.08 -0.63
N ASP A 48 -12.56 5.64 0.04
CA ASP A 48 -13.92 6.15 -0.20
C ASP A 48 -14.23 7.37 0.66
N ARG A 49 -15.40 7.97 0.46
CA ARG A 49 -15.87 9.16 1.16
C ARG A 49 -14.95 10.38 1.04
N ALA A 50 -14.33 10.54 -0.13
CA ALA A 50 -13.53 11.74 -0.37
C ALA A 50 -14.37 13.00 -0.18
N GLN A 51 -13.84 13.96 0.57
CA GLN A 51 -14.50 15.25 0.74
C GLN A 51 -14.53 16.02 -0.59
N ALA A 52 -15.51 16.90 -0.73
CA ALA A 52 -15.60 17.78 -1.90
C ALA A 52 -14.29 18.57 -2.06
N GLY A 53 -13.68 18.49 -3.25
CA GLY A 53 -12.39 19.10 -3.55
C GLY A 53 -11.18 18.20 -3.37
N PHE A 54 -11.33 17.00 -2.78
CA PHE A 54 -10.23 16.03 -2.59
C PHE A 54 -10.41 14.76 -3.41
N SER A 55 -11.33 14.74 -4.37
CA SER A 55 -11.50 13.59 -5.24
C SER A 55 -10.39 13.52 -6.29
N GLY A 56 -10.02 12.30 -6.69
CA GLY A 56 -9.06 12.07 -7.74
C GLY A 56 -7.87 11.25 -7.29
N GLU A 57 -6.87 11.23 -8.15
CA GLU A 57 -5.66 10.43 -7.94
C GLU A 57 -4.50 11.32 -7.51
N GLN A 58 -3.78 10.87 -6.47
CA GLN A 58 -2.54 11.49 -6.02
C GLN A 58 -1.40 10.50 -6.17
N LYS A 59 -0.29 10.93 -6.75
CA LYS A 59 0.88 10.09 -6.93
C LYS A 59 1.96 10.44 -5.89
N HIS A 60 2.40 9.43 -5.15
CA HIS A 60 3.42 9.54 -4.12
C HIS A 60 4.53 8.51 -4.38
N GLY A 61 5.35 8.73 -5.41
CA GLY A 61 6.40 7.78 -5.80
C GLY A 61 5.82 6.44 -6.24
N ALA A 62 6.12 5.37 -5.52
CA ALA A 62 5.62 4.02 -5.81
C ALA A 62 4.17 3.79 -5.36
N VAL A 63 3.58 4.73 -4.63
CA VAL A 63 2.21 4.65 -4.13
C VAL A 63 1.33 5.65 -4.88
N ARG A 64 0.20 5.16 -5.38
CA ARG A 64 -0.88 6.02 -5.92
C ARG A 64 -2.09 5.88 -5.02
N ALA A 65 -2.64 7.01 -4.60
CA ALA A 65 -3.84 7.07 -3.80
C ALA A 65 -5.00 7.59 -4.65
N VAL A 66 -6.10 6.85 -4.66
CA VAL A 66 -7.32 7.22 -5.38
C VAL A 66 -8.41 7.56 -4.37
N PHE A 67 -8.86 8.79 -4.38
CA PHE A 67 -9.93 9.27 -3.50
C PHE A 67 -11.25 9.24 -4.27
N VAL A 68 -12.13 8.32 -3.87
CA VAL A 68 -13.40 8.08 -4.55
C VAL A 68 -14.47 8.99 -3.97
N PRO A 69 -15.05 9.91 -4.76
CA PRO A 69 -16.09 10.81 -4.25
C PRO A 69 -17.41 10.07 -4.03
N GLN A 70 -18.18 10.52 -3.04
CA GLN A 70 -19.52 10.01 -2.83
C GLN A 70 -20.42 10.34 -4.05
N PRO A 71 -21.37 9.46 -4.43
CA PRO A 71 -21.79 8.24 -3.76
C PRO A 71 -20.96 6.99 -4.09
N GLY A 72 -19.85 7.13 -4.80
CA GLY A 72 -18.97 6.01 -5.11
C GLY A 72 -18.34 5.39 -3.87
N THR A 73 -17.90 4.15 -4.00
CA THR A 73 -17.21 3.40 -2.94
C THR A 73 -15.87 2.88 -3.44
N ALA A 74 -14.95 2.64 -2.51
CA ALA A 74 -13.67 2.01 -2.83
C ALA A 74 -13.88 0.63 -3.46
N ASP A 75 -14.82 -0.15 -2.96
CA ASP A 75 -15.16 -1.48 -3.49
C ASP A 75 -15.56 -1.43 -4.96
N ALA A 76 -16.44 -0.51 -5.32
CA ALA A 76 -16.89 -0.34 -6.70
C ALA A 76 -15.75 0.15 -7.60
N ALA A 77 -14.91 1.05 -7.10
CA ALA A 77 -13.76 1.58 -7.83
C ALA A 77 -12.71 0.49 -8.08
N ILE A 78 -12.45 -0.35 -7.09
CA ILE A 78 -11.54 -1.50 -7.21
C ILE A 78 -12.08 -2.48 -8.26
N ALA A 79 -13.36 -2.84 -8.18
CA ALA A 79 -13.98 -3.74 -9.14
C ALA A 79 -13.90 -3.21 -10.58
N ALA A 80 -14.15 -1.91 -10.76
CA ALA A 80 -14.04 -1.26 -12.07
C ALA A 80 -12.59 -1.28 -12.57
N TYR A 81 -11.63 -1.00 -11.70
CA TYR A 81 -10.22 -1.05 -12.03
C TYR A 81 -9.81 -2.45 -12.49
N LEU A 82 -10.18 -3.49 -11.75
CA LEU A 82 -9.86 -4.86 -12.10
C LEU A 82 -10.46 -5.27 -13.45
N ARG A 83 -11.70 -4.89 -13.72
CA ARG A 83 -12.33 -5.15 -15.02
C ARG A 83 -11.60 -4.47 -16.17
N LYS A 84 -11.18 -3.24 -15.95
CA LYS A 84 -10.43 -2.45 -16.96
C LYS A 84 -9.06 -3.06 -17.25
N GLN A 85 -8.37 -3.55 -16.22
CA GLN A 85 -7.04 -4.15 -16.38
C GLN A 85 -7.12 -5.55 -17.01
N GLY A 86 -8.17 -6.31 -16.75
CA GLY A 86 -8.33 -7.65 -17.28
C GLY A 86 -7.11 -8.54 -16.98
N ALA A 87 -6.53 -9.14 -18.01
CA ALA A 87 -5.39 -10.04 -17.87
C ALA A 87 -4.12 -9.36 -17.33
N ARG A 88 -4.01 -8.04 -17.44
CA ARG A 88 -2.86 -7.29 -16.93
C ARG A 88 -2.77 -7.33 -15.40
N ALA A 89 -3.90 -7.53 -14.71
CA ALA A 89 -3.95 -7.57 -13.26
C ALA A 89 -3.51 -8.92 -12.67
N ARG A 90 -3.22 -9.93 -13.46
CA ARG A 90 -2.88 -11.29 -12.97
C ARG A 90 -1.68 -11.32 -12.03
N ASN A 91 -0.75 -10.39 -12.19
CA ASN A 91 0.45 -10.31 -11.36
C ASN A 91 0.27 -9.38 -10.16
N ASP A 92 -0.90 -8.78 -10.01
CA ASP A 92 -1.23 -7.90 -8.92
C ASP A 92 -1.86 -8.70 -7.77
N THR A 93 -1.83 -8.13 -6.58
CA THR A 93 -2.41 -8.74 -5.39
C THR A 93 -3.43 -7.79 -4.78
N LEU A 94 -4.64 -8.29 -4.55
CA LEU A 94 -5.69 -7.53 -3.86
C LEU A 94 -5.51 -7.64 -2.35
N VAL A 95 -5.70 -6.53 -1.65
CA VAL A 95 -5.78 -6.46 -0.20
C VAL A 95 -7.15 -5.93 0.21
N SER A 96 -8.01 -6.80 0.66
CA SER A 96 -9.33 -6.45 1.17
C SER A 96 -9.88 -7.61 2.00
N SER A 97 -10.66 -7.30 3.02
CA SER A 97 -11.41 -8.30 3.79
C SER A 97 -12.86 -8.44 3.31
N ASP A 98 -13.28 -7.63 2.35
CA ASP A 98 -14.60 -7.73 1.74
C ASP A 98 -14.68 -8.95 0.83
N ARG A 99 -15.63 -9.85 1.11
CA ARG A 99 -15.77 -11.12 0.38
C ARG A 99 -16.16 -10.94 -1.09
N MET A 100 -16.96 -9.93 -1.41
CA MET A 100 -17.36 -9.67 -2.79
C MET A 100 -16.21 -9.15 -3.64
N VAL A 101 -15.41 -8.25 -3.06
CA VAL A 101 -14.20 -7.74 -3.71
C VAL A 101 -13.19 -8.87 -3.90
N GLN A 102 -13.00 -9.72 -2.88
CA GLN A 102 -12.14 -10.89 -2.98
C GLN A 102 -12.58 -11.85 -4.08
N ALA A 103 -13.90 -12.12 -4.18
CA ALA A 103 -14.45 -13.00 -5.21
C ALA A 103 -14.19 -12.44 -6.61
N SER A 104 -14.35 -11.13 -6.80
CA SER A 104 -14.07 -10.47 -8.08
C SER A 104 -12.59 -10.59 -8.46
N ALA A 105 -11.70 -10.45 -7.50
CA ALA A 105 -10.27 -10.60 -7.74
C ALA A 105 -9.88 -12.03 -8.09
N ARG A 106 -10.42 -13.01 -7.37
CA ARG A 106 -10.18 -14.43 -7.65
C ARG A 106 -10.70 -14.85 -9.02
N ALA A 107 -11.85 -14.32 -9.43
CA ALA A 107 -12.41 -14.58 -10.77
C ALA A 107 -11.47 -14.09 -11.88
N GLN A 108 -10.62 -13.11 -11.59
CA GLN A 108 -9.61 -12.59 -12.52
C GLN A 108 -8.20 -13.12 -12.23
N HIS A 109 -8.10 -14.15 -11.41
CA HIS A 109 -6.85 -14.86 -11.09
C HIS A 109 -5.83 -14.05 -10.31
N LEU A 110 -6.26 -13.01 -9.57
CA LEU A 110 -5.39 -12.29 -8.66
C LEU A 110 -5.18 -13.09 -7.37
N GLN A 111 -4.02 -12.89 -6.75
CA GLN A 111 -3.83 -13.27 -5.36
C GLN A 111 -4.62 -12.32 -4.47
N VAL A 112 -5.08 -12.84 -3.34
CA VAL A 112 -5.88 -12.09 -2.37
C VAL A 112 -5.26 -12.23 -0.98
N PHE A 113 -5.05 -11.09 -0.33
CA PHE A 113 -4.69 -11.00 1.08
C PHE A 113 -5.85 -10.37 1.84
N SER A 114 -6.17 -10.90 3.01
CA SER A 114 -7.01 -10.16 3.95
C SER A 114 -6.27 -8.92 4.46
N SER A 115 -7.02 -7.91 4.91
CA SER A 115 -6.40 -6.71 5.48
C SER A 115 -5.55 -7.04 6.71
N ALA A 116 -6.00 -7.99 7.54
CA ALA A 116 -5.23 -8.45 8.71
C ALA A 116 -3.90 -9.11 8.31
N ASP A 117 -3.91 -9.97 7.31
CA ASP A 117 -2.69 -10.65 6.83
C ASP A 117 -1.71 -9.65 6.21
N PHE A 118 -2.22 -8.68 5.45
CA PHE A 118 -1.37 -7.65 4.86
C PHE A 118 -0.77 -6.73 5.92
N ALA A 119 -1.55 -6.37 6.95
CA ALA A 119 -1.03 -5.59 8.08
C ALA A 119 0.14 -6.31 8.77
N ARG A 120 0.03 -7.62 8.97
CA ARG A 120 1.13 -8.43 9.51
C ARG A 120 2.34 -8.42 8.60
N ARG A 121 2.14 -8.50 7.29
CA ARG A 121 3.23 -8.44 6.31
C ARG A 121 3.95 -7.09 6.33
N ILE A 122 3.21 -6.00 6.46
CA ILE A 122 3.79 -4.66 6.60
C ILE A 122 4.67 -4.60 7.87
N SER A 123 4.15 -5.05 9.01
CA SER A 123 4.90 -5.06 10.26
C SER A 123 6.18 -5.89 10.14
N ALA A 124 6.09 -7.08 9.59
CA ALA A 124 7.25 -7.95 9.40
C ALA A 124 8.30 -7.31 8.49
N ALA A 125 7.88 -6.63 7.42
CA ALA A 125 8.79 -5.97 6.48
C ALA A 125 9.49 -4.77 7.11
N LEU A 126 8.77 -3.96 7.89
CA LEU A 126 9.30 -2.74 8.49
C LEU A 126 10.08 -3.00 9.80
N ASP A 127 9.77 -4.08 10.51
CA ASP A 127 10.45 -4.48 11.74
C ASP A 127 11.67 -5.38 11.48
N SER A 128 11.91 -5.76 10.23
CA SER A 128 13.05 -6.57 9.86
C SER A 128 14.36 -5.86 10.19
N PRO A 129 15.35 -6.54 10.83
CA PRO A 129 16.67 -5.92 11.09
C PRO A 129 17.40 -5.45 9.83
N SER A 130 17.03 -5.98 8.67
CA SER A 130 17.58 -5.57 7.38
C SER A 130 16.86 -4.35 6.78
N ALA A 131 15.75 -3.91 7.38
CA ALA A 131 15.02 -2.71 6.96
C ALA A 131 15.47 -1.53 7.82
N PRO A 132 16.25 -0.60 7.27
CA PRO A 132 16.66 0.56 8.07
C PRO A 132 15.45 1.41 8.41
N ALA A 133 15.30 1.75 9.70
CA ALA A 133 14.27 2.67 10.15
C ALA A 133 14.46 4.02 9.46
N ALA A 134 13.34 4.68 9.08
CA ALA A 134 13.43 6.04 8.58
C ALA A 134 14.04 6.93 9.67
N PRO A 135 15.16 7.64 9.38
CA PRO A 135 15.82 8.43 10.42
C PRO A 135 14.95 9.62 10.81
N GLU A 136 14.69 9.75 12.11
CA GLU A 136 14.00 10.91 12.67
C GLU A 136 14.91 12.14 12.75
N LYS A 137 16.23 11.95 12.58
CA LYS A 137 17.25 12.99 12.65
C LYS A 137 18.14 12.95 11.41
N PRO A 138 18.81 14.05 11.06
CA PRO A 138 19.83 14.02 10.01
C PRO A 138 20.85 12.91 10.26
N LEU A 139 21.12 12.13 9.22
CA LEU A 139 22.05 11.02 9.32
C LEU A 139 23.47 11.51 9.57
N SER A 140 24.19 10.87 10.48
CA SER A 140 25.63 11.02 10.59
C SER A 140 26.31 10.47 9.32
N ALA A 141 27.54 10.90 9.04
CA ALA A 141 28.28 10.40 7.89
C ALA A 141 28.45 8.87 7.92
N GLU A 142 28.53 8.29 9.11
CA GLU A 142 28.66 6.86 9.33
C GLU A 142 27.35 6.13 9.05
N GLU A 143 26.22 6.65 9.50
CA GLU A 143 24.89 6.13 9.19
C GLU A 143 24.59 6.21 7.70
N LEU A 144 24.98 7.31 7.05
CA LEU A 144 24.79 7.48 5.62
C LEU A 144 25.55 6.41 4.82
N ARG A 145 26.78 6.06 5.23
CA ARG A 145 27.55 4.97 4.62
C ARG A 145 26.86 3.62 4.79
N MET A 146 26.32 3.35 5.96
CA MET A 146 25.56 2.10 6.22
C MET A 146 24.34 2.00 5.30
N TRP A 147 23.65 3.10 5.08
CA TRP A 147 22.52 3.16 4.16
C TRP A 147 22.95 2.91 2.71
N GLU A 148 24.02 3.56 2.27
CA GLU A 148 24.56 3.39 0.91
C GLU A 148 25.00 1.95 0.66
N GLU A 149 25.69 1.32 1.59
CA GLU A 149 26.10 -0.08 1.51
C GLU A 149 24.88 -1.01 1.46
N PHE A 150 23.87 -0.75 2.28
CA PHE A 150 22.66 -1.55 2.31
C PHE A 150 21.95 -1.53 0.94
N PHE A 151 21.79 -0.38 0.34
CA PHE A 151 21.18 -0.24 -0.98
C PHE A 151 22.05 -0.78 -2.10
N LYS A 152 23.36 -0.68 -1.99
CA LYS A 152 24.30 -1.23 -2.94
C LYS A 152 24.25 -2.76 -2.95
N ASN A 153 24.30 -3.38 -1.79
CA ASN A 153 24.22 -4.84 -1.67
C ASN A 153 22.90 -5.41 -2.17
N ARG A 154 21.81 -4.66 -2.02
CA ARG A 154 20.51 -5.06 -2.55
C ARG A 154 20.44 -5.00 -4.07
N ARG A 155 21.15 -4.07 -4.70
CA ARG A 155 21.23 -3.99 -6.16
C ARG A 155 22.04 -5.13 -6.77
N ASP A 156 23.12 -5.54 -6.10
CA ASP A 156 24.01 -6.59 -6.56
C ASP A 156 23.41 -7.98 -6.35
N ASN A 157 22.40 -8.12 -5.52
CA ASN A 157 21.76 -9.39 -5.17
C ASN A 157 20.42 -9.64 -5.90
N LYS A 158 20.18 -8.97 -7.00
CA LYS A 158 19.05 -9.28 -7.88
C LYS A 158 19.40 -10.48 -8.76
N PRO A 159 18.58 -11.55 -8.73
CA PRO A 159 18.73 -12.63 -9.69
C PRO A 159 18.45 -12.18 -11.11
#